data_b819e31fb5dda56f52a9dccdaa9e4331
#
_entry.id   b819e31fb5dda56f52a9dccdaa9e4331
#
_cell.length_a   1.000
_cell.length_b   1.000
_cell.length_c   1.000
_cell.angle_alpha   90.00
_cell.angle_beta   90.00
_cell.angle_gamma   90.00
#
_symmetry.space_group_name_H-M   'P 1'
#
loop_
_entity.id
_entity.type
_entity.pdbx_description
1 polymer ?
#
loop_
_entity_poly.entity_id
_entity_poly.type
_entity_poly.pdbx_seq_one_letter_code
_entity_poly.pdbx_strand_id
1 'polypeptide(L)'
;MNCKTTIISLLMLVLGLCPASAQKKIYIVATGIADYPGTSMDLSLCANDAATIKWVFKKNKKASTVLLTNSQVTKSAVLNALRQQFSKATKDDAILFFYSGHGAPGKLVFYDGQIDYKDIKDIMAKSKARSKMIFADACFSGKMRNEQRTQHNTSVPANLRNTEVMFFLSSRSDETSIERRDMKNGFFTAYLQRGLRGGADANRDRTITALELFNFVSKGVKKISNDKQHPVMWGKFDNNMPVISW
;
A
#
# COMPACT_ATOMS: atom_id res chain seq x y z
N MET A 1 28.67 -69.20 10.45
CA MET A 1 28.85 -67.86 9.85
C MET A 1 27.50 -67.18 9.79
N ASN A 2 27.21 -66.26 10.73
CA ASN A 2 25.95 -65.53 10.80
C ASN A 2 26.13 -64.17 10.19
N CYS A 3 25.50 -63.95 9.05
CA CYS A 3 25.43 -62.62 8.39
C CYS A 3 24.29 -61.83 9.00
N LYS A 4 24.58 -60.78 9.77
CA LYS A 4 23.61 -59.85 10.30
C LYS A 4 23.42 -58.73 9.28
N THR A 5 22.26 -58.72 8.61
CA THR A 5 21.86 -57.66 7.71
C THR A 5 21.31 -56.47 8.51
N THR A 6 22.02 -55.38 8.56
CA THR A 6 21.59 -54.14 9.21
C THR A 6 20.75 -53.36 8.22
N ILE A 7 19.45 -53.26 8.47
CA ILE A 7 18.53 -52.40 7.70
C ILE A 7 18.64 -50.98 8.27
N ILE A 8 19.24 -50.05 7.50
CA ILE A 8 19.27 -48.63 7.81
C ILE A 8 17.96 -48.02 7.27
N SER A 9 17.05 -47.72 8.19
CA SER A 9 15.78 -47.04 7.90
C SER A 9 16.07 -45.55 7.69
N LEU A 10 16.07 -45.09 6.43
CA LEU A 10 16.21 -43.68 6.07
C LEU A 10 14.87 -42.96 6.29
N LEU A 11 14.71 -42.32 7.44
CA LEU A 11 13.56 -41.48 7.75
C LEU A 11 13.65 -40.20 6.96
N MET A 12 12.99 -40.12 5.77
CA MET A 12 12.83 -38.87 5.03
C MET A 12 11.87 -37.95 5.80
N LEU A 13 12.44 -36.96 6.47
CA LEU A 13 11.70 -35.83 7.03
C LEU A 13 11.17 -34.97 5.89
N VAL A 14 9.95 -35.26 5.42
CA VAL A 14 9.24 -34.38 4.47
C VAL A 14 8.79 -33.17 5.28
N LEU A 15 9.62 -32.12 5.31
CA LEU A 15 9.20 -30.78 5.70
C LEU A 15 8.10 -30.36 4.73
N GLY A 16 6.85 -30.48 5.15
CA GLY A 16 5.70 -29.97 4.42
C GLY A 16 5.81 -28.48 4.25
N LEU A 17 6.40 -28.05 3.14
CA LEU A 17 6.22 -26.70 2.62
C LEU A 17 4.73 -26.58 2.29
N CYS A 18 3.92 -26.04 3.23
CA CYS A 18 2.60 -25.54 2.90
C CYS A 18 2.81 -24.54 1.77
N PRO A 19 2.29 -24.78 0.55
CA PRO A 19 2.36 -23.78 -0.49
C PRO A 19 1.62 -22.56 0.04
N ALA A 20 2.31 -21.44 0.18
CA ALA A 20 1.67 -20.16 0.43
C ALA A 20 0.57 -20.03 -0.63
N SER A 21 -0.70 -19.99 -0.21
CA SER A 21 -1.82 -19.96 -1.14
C SER A 21 -1.64 -18.77 -2.07
N ALA A 22 -1.30 -19.04 -3.32
CA ALA A 22 -1.01 -18.00 -4.30
C ALA A 22 -2.24 -17.10 -4.42
N GLN A 23 -2.06 -15.81 -4.24
CA GLN A 23 -3.08 -14.79 -4.42
C GLN A 23 -3.79 -14.99 -5.76
N LYS A 24 -5.11 -15.20 -5.74
CA LYS A 24 -5.89 -15.46 -6.96
C LYS A 24 -6.13 -14.20 -7.75
N LYS A 25 -6.65 -13.15 -7.12
CA LYS A 25 -6.94 -11.85 -7.76
C LYS A 25 -6.56 -10.69 -6.83
N ILE A 26 -6.36 -9.52 -7.43
CA ILE A 26 -6.24 -8.27 -6.70
C ILE A 26 -7.24 -7.24 -7.24
N TYR A 27 -8.06 -6.70 -6.36
CA TYR A 27 -9.03 -5.66 -6.67
C TYR A 27 -8.50 -4.31 -6.16
N ILE A 28 -8.41 -3.34 -7.05
CA ILE A 28 -7.70 -2.08 -6.80
C ILE A 28 -8.66 -0.92 -7.04
N VAL A 29 -8.65 0.05 -6.14
CA VAL A 29 -9.15 1.40 -6.37
C VAL A 29 -7.97 2.35 -6.25
N ALA A 30 -7.60 2.99 -7.36
CA ALA A 30 -6.50 3.95 -7.41
C ALA A 30 -7.09 5.36 -7.58
N THR A 31 -6.68 6.27 -6.70
CA THR A 31 -7.19 7.65 -6.68
C THR A 31 -6.05 8.65 -6.62
N GLY A 32 -6.15 9.76 -7.36
CA GLY A 32 -5.15 10.82 -7.35
C GLY A 32 -5.74 12.17 -7.69
N ILE A 33 -5.43 13.19 -6.88
CA ILE A 33 -5.95 14.54 -7.03
C ILE A 33 -4.79 15.51 -7.18
N ALA A 34 -4.64 16.08 -8.36
CA ALA A 34 -3.69 17.14 -8.67
C ALA A 34 -4.41 18.49 -8.77
N ASP A 35 -5.64 18.51 -9.27
CA ASP A 35 -6.47 19.67 -9.53
C ASP A 35 -7.63 19.69 -8.50
N TYR A 36 -7.48 20.54 -7.49
CA TYR A 36 -8.47 20.76 -6.41
C TYR A 36 -9.40 21.93 -6.74
N PRO A 37 -10.53 22.07 -6.00
CA PRO A 37 -11.37 23.27 -6.14
C PRO A 37 -10.59 24.55 -5.82
N GLY A 38 -10.40 25.42 -6.81
CA GLY A 38 -9.51 26.57 -6.74
C GLY A 38 -8.04 26.17 -6.91
N THR A 39 -7.15 27.13 -7.17
CA THR A 39 -5.75 26.84 -7.53
C THR A 39 -4.78 26.77 -6.35
N SER A 40 -5.21 27.15 -5.15
CA SER A 40 -4.31 27.28 -3.98
C SER A 40 -3.85 25.93 -3.39
N MET A 41 -4.56 24.86 -3.73
CA MET A 41 -4.27 23.51 -3.25
C MET A 41 -3.80 22.56 -4.37
N ASP A 42 -3.55 23.06 -5.56
CA ASP A 42 -3.13 22.22 -6.68
C ASP A 42 -1.77 21.55 -6.43
N LEU A 43 -1.67 20.31 -6.89
CA LEU A 43 -0.48 19.47 -6.87
C LEU A 43 -0.12 19.07 -8.31
N SER A 44 1.11 18.62 -8.53
CA SER A 44 1.57 18.39 -9.91
C SER A 44 1.43 16.93 -10.36
N LEU A 45 1.63 15.97 -9.46
CA LEU A 45 1.93 14.58 -9.84
C LEU A 45 0.85 13.57 -9.45
N CYS A 46 -0.06 13.92 -8.55
CA CYS A 46 -0.94 12.95 -7.87
C CYS A 46 -1.90 12.21 -8.82
N ALA A 47 -2.45 12.88 -9.82
CA ALA A 47 -3.30 12.22 -10.81
C ALA A 47 -2.48 11.20 -11.65
N ASN A 48 -1.23 11.55 -11.98
CA ASN A 48 -0.33 10.65 -12.69
C ASN A 48 0.15 9.49 -11.82
N ASP A 49 0.30 9.69 -10.50
CA ASP A 49 0.61 8.62 -9.56
C ASP A 49 -0.46 7.52 -9.59
N ALA A 50 -1.73 7.90 -9.49
CA ALA A 50 -2.85 6.95 -9.58
C ALA A 50 -2.90 6.23 -10.93
N ALA A 51 -2.67 6.96 -12.04
CA ALA A 51 -2.60 6.37 -13.37
C ALA A 51 -1.42 5.39 -13.51
N THR A 52 -0.29 5.70 -12.86
CA THR A 52 0.90 4.82 -12.80
C THR A 52 0.57 3.52 -12.08
N ILE A 53 -0.14 3.55 -10.96
CA ILE A 53 -0.57 2.32 -10.26
C ILE A 53 -1.48 1.48 -11.15
N LYS A 54 -2.49 2.07 -11.81
CA LYS A 54 -3.31 1.34 -12.80
C LYS A 54 -2.46 0.71 -13.88
N TRP A 55 -1.46 1.42 -14.40
CA TRP A 55 -0.58 0.92 -15.45
C TRP A 55 0.29 -0.25 -14.97
N VAL A 56 0.82 -0.21 -13.73
CA VAL A 56 1.60 -1.30 -13.14
C VAL A 56 0.81 -2.60 -13.15
N PHE A 57 -0.45 -2.55 -12.77
CA PHE A 57 -1.29 -3.73 -12.68
C PHE A 57 -1.96 -4.14 -14.01
N LYS A 58 -1.88 -3.29 -15.06
CA LYS A 58 -2.55 -3.55 -16.36
C LYS A 58 -2.14 -4.88 -17.00
N LYS A 59 -0.87 -5.29 -16.85
CA LYS A 59 -0.35 -6.54 -17.42
C LYS A 59 -0.65 -7.77 -16.56
N ASN A 60 -1.07 -7.59 -15.32
CA ASN A 60 -1.46 -8.69 -14.45
C ASN A 60 -2.91 -9.08 -14.74
N LYS A 61 -3.11 -10.21 -15.42
CA LYS A 61 -4.45 -10.73 -15.74
C LYS A 61 -5.34 -11.01 -14.53
N LYS A 62 -4.74 -11.09 -13.34
CA LYS A 62 -5.43 -11.28 -12.06
C LYS A 62 -5.82 -9.95 -11.39
N ALA A 63 -5.47 -8.80 -11.97
CA ALA A 63 -5.76 -7.48 -11.40
C ALA A 63 -7.00 -6.84 -12.03
N SER A 64 -7.84 -6.22 -11.20
CA SER A 64 -8.98 -5.41 -11.61
C SER A 64 -8.85 -4.03 -10.96
N THR A 65 -8.71 -2.97 -11.77
CA THR A 65 -8.42 -1.62 -11.26
C THR A 65 -9.48 -0.62 -11.69
N VAL A 66 -10.06 0.08 -10.71
CA VAL A 66 -10.84 1.32 -10.88
C VAL A 66 -9.88 2.50 -10.68
N LEU A 67 -9.90 3.47 -11.57
CA LEU A 67 -9.13 4.71 -11.49
C LEU A 67 -10.08 5.89 -11.42
N LEU A 68 -9.88 6.75 -10.42
CA LEU A 68 -10.55 8.05 -10.28
C LEU A 68 -9.47 9.13 -10.15
N THR A 69 -9.62 10.26 -10.86
CA THR A 69 -8.65 11.36 -10.82
C THR A 69 -9.35 12.71 -10.69
N ASN A 70 -8.69 13.65 -10.01
CA ASN A 70 -9.13 15.05 -9.86
C ASN A 70 -10.59 15.16 -9.38
N SER A 71 -11.46 15.86 -10.10
CA SER A 71 -12.87 16.06 -9.76
C SER A 71 -13.70 14.77 -9.61
N GLN A 72 -13.21 13.64 -10.11
CA GLN A 72 -13.84 12.33 -9.91
C GLN A 72 -13.63 11.78 -8.50
N VAL A 73 -12.63 12.28 -7.76
CA VAL A 73 -12.27 11.78 -6.43
C VAL A 73 -13.14 12.46 -5.37
N THR A 74 -14.45 12.25 -5.45
CA THR A 74 -15.42 12.68 -4.43
C THR A 74 -15.63 11.60 -3.37
N LYS A 75 -16.08 11.98 -2.17
CA LYS A 75 -16.39 11.04 -1.09
C LYS A 75 -17.32 9.93 -1.55
N SER A 76 -18.42 10.32 -2.19
CA SER A 76 -19.43 9.37 -2.67
C SER A 76 -18.86 8.43 -3.73
N ALA A 77 -18.14 8.95 -4.74
CA ALA A 77 -17.57 8.15 -5.82
C ALA A 77 -16.53 7.15 -5.30
N VAL A 78 -15.62 7.59 -4.44
CA VAL A 78 -14.57 6.72 -3.88
C VAL A 78 -15.18 5.65 -2.99
N LEU A 79 -16.05 6.02 -2.03
CA LEU A 79 -16.67 5.03 -1.13
C LEU A 79 -17.50 4.00 -1.89
N ASN A 80 -18.20 4.42 -2.95
CA ASN A 80 -18.95 3.50 -3.81
C ASN A 80 -18.01 2.59 -4.61
N ALA A 81 -16.93 3.12 -5.18
CA ALA A 81 -15.93 2.32 -5.89
C ALA A 81 -15.29 1.28 -4.96
N LEU A 82 -14.93 1.67 -3.73
CA LEU A 82 -14.40 0.74 -2.73
C LEU A 82 -15.38 -0.39 -2.40
N ARG A 83 -16.65 -0.04 -2.10
CA ARG A 83 -17.69 -1.05 -1.79
C ARG A 83 -17.91 -2.01 -2.97
N GLN A 84 -18.08 -1.48 -4.18
CA GLN A 84 -18.34 -2.29 -5.37
C GLN A 84 -17.15 -3.16 -5.77
N GLN A 85 -15.94 -2.63 -5.68
CA GLN A 85 -14.74 -3.36 -6.09
C GLN A 85 -14.34 -4.41 -5.06
N PHE A 86 -14.38 -4.07 -3.77
CA PHE A 86 -13.90 -4.94 -2.70
C PHE A 86 -14.90 -6.01 -2.25
N SER A 87 -16.20 -5.85 -2.58
CA SER A 87 -17.20 -6.91 -2.37
C SER A 87 -17.01 -8.14 -3.27
N LYS A 88 -16.27 -7.98 -4.39
CA LYS A 88 -15.98 -9.08 -5.33
C LYS A 88 -14.92 -10.05 -4.80
N ALA A 89 -14.15 -9.62 -3.80
CA ALA A 89 -13.01 -10.39 -3.30
C ALA A 89 -13.47 -11.59 -2.46
N THR A 90 -12.80 -12.72 -2.65
CA THR A 90 -12.87 -13.92 -1.84
C THR A 90 -11.75 -13.96 -0.80
N LYS A 91 -11.75 -14.97 0.07
CA LYS A 91 -10.70 -15.17 1.10
C LYS A 91 -9.28 -15.36 0.51
N ASP A 92 -9.15 -15.73 -0.75
CA ASP A 92 -7.86 -15.96 -1.41
C ASP A 92 -7.38 -14.74 -2.21
N ASP A 93 -8.17 -13.67 -2.22
CA ASP A 93 -7.89 -12.47 -3.00
C ASP A 93 -7.27 -11.36 -2.14
N ALA A 94 -6.75 -10.33 -2.81
CA ALA A 94 -6.27 -9.10 -2.20
C ALA A 94 -7.11 -7.90 -2.62
N ILE A 95 -7.14 -6.88 -1.76
CA ILE A 95 -7.70 -5.58 -2.05
C ILE A 95 -6.67 -4.49 -1.77
N LEU A 96 -6.61 -3.49 -2.65
CA LEU A 96 -5.70 -2.35 -2.53
C LEU A 96 -6.46 -1.04 -2.78
N PHE A 97 -6.39 -0.14 -1.83
CA PHE A 97 -6.71 1.26 -2.03
C PHE A 97 -5.42 2.06 -2.16
N PHE A 98 -5.24 2.75 -3.27
CA PHE A 98 -4.15 3.69 -3.50
C PHE A 98 -4.71 5.11 -3.53
N TYR A 99 -4.02 6.01 -2.86
CA TYR A 99 -4.33 7.43 -2.83
C TYR A 99 -3.06 8.26 -3.05
N SER A 100 -3.13 9.30 -3.88
CA SER A 100 -2.13 10.36 -3.98
C SER A 100 -2.81 11.72 -3.95
N GLY A 101 -2.39 12.61 -3.03
CA GLY A 101 -3.03 13.90 -2.81
C GLY A 101 -2.73 14.50 -1.46
N HIS A 102 -3.49 15.53 -1.06
CA HIS A 102 -3.37 16.11 0.26
C HIS A 102 -3.88 15.17 1.36
N GLY A 103 -3.19 15.22 2.50
CA GLY A 103 -3.59 14.53 3.72
C GLY A 103 -3.63 15.46 4.93
N ALA A 104 -4.35 15.03 5.95
CA ALA A 104 -4.38 15.65 7.27
C ALA A 104 -4.30 14.56 8.33
N PRO A 105 -4.03 14.86 9.61
CA PRO A 105 -3.99 13.86 10.67
C PRO A 105 -5.25 12.99 10.70
N GLY A 106 -5.11 11.69 10.38
CA GLY A 106 -6.20 10.72 10.34
C GLY A 106 -7.16 10.85 9.14
N LYS A 107 -6.88 11.72 8.17
CA LYS A 107 -7.79 12.02 7.06
C LYS A 107 -7.07 12.12 5.72
N LEU A 108 -7.82 11.84 4.64
CA LEU A 108 -7.45 12.18 3.26
C LEU A 108 -8.32 13.35 2.78
N VAL A 109 -7.77 14.18 1.89
CA VAL A 109 -8.48 15.35 1.34
C VAL A 109 -8.95 15.00 -0.07
N PHE A 110 -10.25 14.77 -0.24
CA PHE A 110 -10.87 14.53 -1.54
C PHE A 110 -11.34 15.84 -2.17
N TYR A 111 -11.81 15.76 -3.42
CA TYR A 111 -12.23 16.93 -4.19
C TYR A 111 -13.37 17.71 -3.51
N ASP A 112 -14.27 17.03 -2.82
CA ASP A 112 -15.44 17.57 -2.10
C ASP A 112 -15.25 17.63 -0.57
N GLY A 113 -14.02 17.50 -0.08
CA GLY A 113 -13.65 17.66 1.33
C GLY A 113 -12.95 16.45 1.96
N GLN A 114 -12.78 16.46 3.27
CA GLN A 114 -12.00 15.45 3.99
C GLN A 114 -12.80 14.18 4.29
N ILE A 115 -12.11 13.03 4.31
CA ILE A 115 -12.62 11.72 4.73
C ILE A 115 -11.70 11.12 5.79
N ASP A 116 -12.27 10.47 6.79
CA ASP A 116 -11.49 9.77 7.80
C ASP A 116 -10.96 8.42 7.26
N TYR A 117 -9.73 8.06 7.64
CA TYR A 117 -9.21 6.71 7.36
C TYR A 117 -10.11 5.61 7.91
N LYS A 118 -10.82 5.90 9.00
CA LYS A 118 -11.76 4.98 9.62
C LYS A 118 -12.85 4.53 8.64
N ASP A 119 -13.41 5.44 7.86
CA ASP A 119 -14.48 5.11 6.91
C ASP A 119 -14.00 4.17 5.81
N ILE A 120 -12.79 4.41 5.30
CA ILE A 120 -12.15 3.53 4.32
C ILE A 120 -11.85 2.17 4.93
N LYS A 121 -11.25 2.15 6.11
CA LYS A 121 -10.92 0.93 6.84
C LYS A 121 -12.18 0.08 7.12
N ASP A 122 -13.28 0.70 7.52
CA ASP A 122 -14.52 -0.02 7.83
C ASP A 122 -15.11 -0.69 6.58
N ILE A 123 -14.95 -0.10 5.39
CA ILE A 123 -15.32 -0.75 4.12
C ILE A 123 -14.38 -1.92 3.84
N MET A 124 -13.07 -1.74 4.02
CA MET A 124 -12.09 -2.80 3.80
C MET A 124 -12.26 -3.97 4.76
N ALA A 125 -12.61 -3.69 6.02
CA ALA A 125 -12.90 -4.71 7.04
C ALA A 125 -14.05 -5.64 6.64
N LYS A 126 -15.05 -5.13 5.93
CA LYS A 126 -16.20 -5.91 5.44
C LYS A 126 -15.85 -6.82 4.26
N SER A 127 -14.73 -6.60 3.58
CA SER A 127 -14.27 -7.47 2.49
C SER A 127 -13.78 -8.82 3.03
N LYS A 128 -14.06 -9.89 2.29
CA LYS A 128 -13.56 -11.24 2.58
C LYS A 128 -12.09 -11.43 2.21
N ALA A 129 -11.47 -10.45 1.55
CA ALA A 129 -10.07 -10.52 1.12
C ALA A 129 -9.13 -10.84 2.29
N ARG A 130 -8.15 -11.71 2.06
CA ARG A 130 -7.11 -12.05 3.03
C ARG A 130 -6.09 -10.91 3.19
N SER A 131 -5.67 -10.34 2.07
CA SER A 131 -4.71 -9.22 2.05
C SER A 131 -5.46 -7.91 1.82
N LYS A 132 -5.35 -6.98 2.76
CA LYS A 132 -6.03 -5.68 2.73
C LYS A 132 -4.99 -4.58 2.85
N MET A 133 -4.86 -3.72 1.85
CA MET A 133 -3.77 -2.76 1.75
C MET A 133 -4.26 -1.35 1.45
N ILE A 134 -3.70 -0.37 2.13
CA ILE A 134 -3.81 1.06 1.81
C ILE A 134 -2.41 1.58 1.54
N PHE A 135 -2.18 2.10 0.35
CA PHE A 135 -0.96 2.81 -0.02
C PHE A 135 -1.32 4.28 -0.24
N ALA A 136 -0.66 5.19 0.49
CA ALA A 136 -0.95 6.60 0.37
C ALA A 136 0.32 7.44 0.17
N ASP A 137 0.36 8.13 -0.95
CA ASP A 137 1.34 9.18 -1.25
C ASP A 137 0.73 10.52 -0.89
N ALA A 138 0.84 10.89 0.39
CA ALA A 138 0.24 12.09 0.94
C ALA A 138 1.06 12.61 2.12
N CYS A 139 1.09 13.93 2.27
CA CYS A 139 1.66 14.58 3.44
C CYS A 139 0.70 14.42 4.63
N PHE A 140 1.17 13.89 5.74
CA PHE A 140 0.38 13.79 6.97
C PHE A 140 0.62 14.95 7.94
N SER A 141 1.50 15.89 7.57
CA SER A 141 1.82 17.09 8.31
C SER A 141 0.79 18.19 8.00
N GLY A 142 -0.40 18.12 8.59
CA GLY A 142 -1.15 19.35 8.82
C GLY A 142 -0.28 20.26 9.67
N LYS A 143 0.01 21.49 9.23
CA LYS A 143 0.57 22.55 10.06
C LYS A 143 -0.39 22.84 11.23
N MET A 144 -0.43 21.95 12.23
CA MET A 144 -0.92 22.26 13.56
C MET A 144 0.30 22.40 14.48
N ARG A 145 0.88 23.60 14.46
CA ARG A 145 1.57 24.12 15.62
C ARG A 145 0.51 24.30 16.71
N ASN A 146 0.61 23.48 17.72
CA ASN A 146 0.18 23.53 19.10
C ASN A 146 -0.56 22.23 19.45
N GLU A 147 0.22 21.24 19.88
CA GLU A 147 -0.10 20.43 21.05
C GLU A 147 1.14 19.60 21.40
N GLN A 148 1.47 19.63 22.65
CA GLN A 148 2.60 19.11 23.38
C GLN A 148 3.33 17.90 22.77
N ARG A 149 4.65 18.08 22.55
CA ARG A 149 5.62 17.01 22.34
C ARG A 149 5.56 16.04 23.52
N THR A 150 4.86 14.95 23.37
CA THR A 150 5.13 13.72 24.11
C THR A 150 5.76 12.72 23.16
N GLN A 151 6.94 12.26 23.58
CA GLN A 151 7.79 11.32 22.87
C GLN A 151 7.03 10.08 22.45
N HIS A 152 7.03 9.81 21.20
CA HIS A 152 7.28 8.60 20.41
C HIS A 152 6.71 8.81 19.01
N ASN A 153 7.62 8.87 18.04
CA ASN A 153 7.42 8.98 16.60
C ASN A 153 6.52 7.87 16.02
N THR A 154 5.22 8.03 16.16
CA THR A 154 4.26 7.21 15.42
C THR A 154 3.12 8.08 14.94
N SER A 155 3.23 8.52 13.70
CA SER A 155 2.28 9.36 12.96
C SER A 155 0.92 8.72 12.70
N VAL A 156 0.63 7.62 13.36
CA VAL A 156 -0.57 6.84 13.14
C VAL A 156 -1.50 7.02 14.32
N PRO A 157 -2.75 7.42 14.07
CA PRO A 157 -3.78 7.42 15.11
C PRO A 157 -3.84 6.08 15.82
N ALA A 158 -3.85 6.09 17.17
CA ALA A 158 -3.80 4.87 17.99
C ALA A 158 -4.89 3.85 17.63
N ASN A 159 -6.07 4.34 17.22
CA ASN A 159 -7.21 3.52 16.79
C ASN A 159 -7.00 2.78 15.45
N LEU A 160 -5.96 3.12 14.70
CA LEU A 160 -5.63 2.47 13.42
C LEU A 160 -4.49 1.47 13.53
N ARG A 161 -3.73 1.45 14.64
CA ARG A 161 -2.54 0.58 14.79
C ARG A 161 -2.87 -0.91 14.89
N ASN A 162 -4.05 -1.28 15.38
CA ASN A 162 -4.49 -2.66 15.57
C ASN A 162 -5.53 -3.08 14.53
N THR A 163 -5.29 -2.79 13.25
CA THR A 163 -6.19 -3.17 12.17
C THR A 163 -5.58 -4.28 11.32
N GLU A 164 -6.41 -5.15 10.76
CA GLU A 164 -5.99 -6.18 9.79
C GLU A 164 -5.68 -5.58 8.40
N VAL A 165 -5.59 -4.28 8.29
CA VAL A 165 -5.25 -3.56 7.07
C VAL A 165 -3.82 -3.08 7.15
N MET A 166 -3.01 -3.40 6.15
CA MET A 166 -1.68 -2.86 5.99
C MET A 166 -1.77 -1.43 5.46
N PHE A 167 -1.20 -0.50 6.18
CA PHE A 167 -1.01 0.88 5.72
C PHE A 167 0.45 1.07 5.32
N PHE A 168 0.67 1.57 4.12
CA PHE A 168 1.96 1.95 3.63
C PHE A 168 1.92 3.40 3.16
N LEU A 169 2.54 4.28 3.94
CA LEU A 169 2.46 5.72 3.78
C LEU A 169 3.79 6.28 3.30
N SER A 170 3.74 7.33 2.49
CA SER A 170 4.91 7.94 1.85
C SER A 170 5.87 8.63 2.80
N SER A 171 5.39 9.10 3.96
CA SER A 171 6.20 9.87 4.92
C SER A 171 5.67 9.73 6.35
N ARG A 172 6.48 10.16 7.33
CA ARG A 172 6.06 10.35 8.72
C ARG A 172 5.15 11.57 8.84
N SER A 173 4.50 11.72 10.01
CA SER A 173 3.53 12.82 10.25
C SER A 173 4.14 14.21 10.22
N ASP A 174 5.43 14.32 10.48
CA ASP A 174 6.19 15.57 10.54
C ASP A 174 6.94 15.87 9.23
N GLU A 175 6.80 15.00 8.23
CA GLU A 175 7.47 15.10 6.95
C GLU A 175 6.48 15.40 5.82
N THR A 176 6.97 16.08 4.78
CA THR A 176 6.22 16.36 3.56
C THR A 176 6.61 15.36 2.48
N SER A 177 5.65 14.78 1.77
CA SER A 177 5.92 14.06 0.52
C SER A 177 6.51 15.03 -0.50
N ILE A 178 7.64 14.64 -1.11
CA ILE A 178 8.39 15.52 -1.98
C ILE A 178 7.98 15.25 -3.43
N GLU A 179 7.55 16.32 -4.10
CA GLU A 179 7.40 16.36 -5.56
C GLU A 179 8.59 17.10 -6.18
N ARG A 180 9.15 16.55 -7.24
CA ARG A 180 10.14 17.23 -8.07
C ARG A 180 9.57 17.40 -9.48
N ARG A 181 9.66 18.60 -10.01
CA ARG A 181 9.09 18.96 -11.33
C ARG A 181 9.68 18.21 -12.52
N ASP A 182 10.91 17.68 -12.37
CA ASP A 182 11.59 16.84 -13.37
C ASP A 182 11.17 15.36 -13.31
N MET A 183 10.32 14.98 -12.35
CA MET A 183 9.81 13.62 -12.21
C MET A 183 8.35 13.51 -12.68
N LYS A 184 7.99 12.31 -13.11
CA LYS A 184 6.61 11.99 -13.51
C LYS A 184 5.74 11.54 -12.34
N ASN A 185 6.35 11.17 -11.22
CA ASN A 185 5.69 10.66 -10.02
C ASN A 185 6.35 11.22 -8.76
N GLY A 186 5.60 11.29 -7.67
CA GLY A 186 6.16 11.46 -6.33
C GLY A 186 7.20 10.39 -6.01
N PHE A 187 8.14 10.67 -5.10
CA PHE A 187 9.24 9.75 -4.80
C PHE A 187 8.72 8.37 -4.34
N PHE A 188 7.73 8.36 -3.47
CA PHE A 188 7.13 7.12 -2.99
C PHE A 188 6.53 6.31 -4.12
N THR A 189 5.66 6.92 -4.95
CA THR A 189 5.01 6.24 -6.06
C THR A 189 6.02 5.77 -7.12
N ALA A 190 7.08 6.55 -7.39
CA ALA A 190 8.15 6.14 -8.32
C ALA A 190 8.86 4.86 -7.85
N TYR A 191 9.17 4.74 -6.56
CA TYR A 191 9.78 3.52 -6.02
C TYR A 191 8.78 2.40 -5.83
N LEU A 192 7.52 2.70 -5.50
CA LEU A 192 6.43 1.73 -5.46
C LEU A 192 6.22 1.06 -6.82
N GLN A 193 6.19 1.86 -7.91
CA GLN A 193 6.14 1.35 -9.28
C GLN A 193 7.29 0.40 -9.60
N ARG A 194 8.54 0.78 -9.27
CA ARG A 194 9.72 -0.06 -9.51
C ARG A 194 9.67 -1.36 -8.71
N GLY A 195 9.30 -1.25 -7.44
CA GLY A 195 9.15 -2.39 -6.54
C GLY A 195 8.12 -3.39 -7.06
N LEU A 196 6.90 -2.92 -7.33
CA LEU A 196 5.79 -3.76 -7.81
C LEU A 196 6.02 -4.40 -9.19
N ARG A 197 6.99 -3.90 -9.97
CA ARG A 197 7.41 -4.48 -11.26
C ARG A 197 8.52 -5.51 -11.15
N GLY A 198 8.79 -6.01 -9.96
CA GLY A 198 9.78 -7.05 -9.70
C GLY A 198 11.04 -6.55 -9.00
N GLY A 199 11.26 -5.22 -8.88
CA GLY A 199 12.45 -4.69 -8.23
C GLY A 199 12.53 -5.02 -6.73
N ALA A 200 11.40 -5.28 -6.08
CA ALA A 200 11.34 -5.64 -4.67
C ALA A 200 11.43 -7.15 -4.42
N ASP A 201 11.33 -8.00 -5.44
CA ASP A 201 11.43 -9.46 -5.32
C ASP A 201 12.88 -9.87 -5.03
N ALA A 202 13.25 -9.85 -3.76
CA ALA A 202 14.62 -10.06 -3.31
C ALA A 202 15.05 -11.53 -3.40
N ASN A 203 14.14 -12.46 -3.17
CA ASN A 203 14.39 -13.90 -3.18
C ASN A 203 14.12 -14.56 -4.55
N ARG A 204 13.58 -13.80 -5.52
CA ARG A 204 13.25 -14.21 -6.89
C ARG A 204 12.23 -15.35 -6.99
N ASP A 205 11.27 -15.39 -6.05
CA ASP A 205 10.21 -16.39 -6.04
C ASP A 205 8.95 -15.94 -6.84
N ARG A 206 8.99 -14.78 -7.50
CA ARG A 206 7.90 -14.15 -8.26
C ARG A 206 6.73 -13.70 -7.39
N THR A 207 6.98 -13.51 -6.11
CA THR A 207 6.01 -12.95 -5.17
C THR A 207 6.69 -11.80 -4.43
N ILE A 208 6.07 -10.64 -4.42
CA ILE A 208 6.53 -9.54 -3.60
C ILE A 208 5.70 -9.53 -2.33
N THR A 209 6.37 -9.72 -1.22
CA THR A 209 5.79 -9.65 0.12
C THR A 209 5.71 -8.21 0.62
N ALA A 210 4.92 -7.98 1.68
CA ALA A 210 4.81 -6.69 2.35
C ALA A 210 6.18 -6.16 2.80
N LEU A 211 7.00 -7.04 3.42
CA LEU A 211 8.32 -6.66 3.93
C LEU A 211 9.31 -6.34 2.80
N GLU A 212 9.35 -7.12 1.74
CA GLU A 212 10.21 -6.86 0.58
C GLU A 212 9.87 -5.52 -0.08
N LEU A 213 8.57 -5.26 -0.30
CA LEU A 213 8.12 -4.00 -0.88
C LEU A 213 8.50 -2.81 0.02
N PHE A 214 8.27 -2.94 1.34
CA PHE A 214 8.62 -1.90 2.30
C PHE A 214 10.12 -1.60 2.30
N ASN A 215 10.95 -2.62 2.37
CA ASN A 215 12.41 -2.47 2.40
C ASN A 215 12.94 -1.80 1.14
N PHE A 216 12.44 -2.23 -0.03
CA PHE A 216 12.82 -1.66 -1.31
C PHE A 216 12.42 -0.18 -1.43
N VAL A 217 11.16 0.13 -1.15
CA VAL A 217 10.62 1.50 -1.28
C VAL A 217 11.26 2.43 -0.25
N SER A 218 11.32 2.03 1.03
CA SER A 218 11.92 2.84 2.10
C SER A 218 13.38 3.19 1.81
N LYS A 219 14.18 2.20 1.40
CA LYS A 219 15.59 2.43 1.04
C LYS A 219 15.72 3.40 -0.13
N GLY A 220 14.89 3.24 -1.14
CA GLY A 220 14.92 4.07 -2.33
C GLY A 220 14.48 5.51 -2.08
N VAL A 221 13.36 5.68 -1.37
CA VAL A 221 12.83 7.02 -1.04
C VAL A 221 13.78 7.79 -0.13
N LYS A 222 14.30 7.18 0.92
CA LYS A 222 15.33 7.80 1.78
C LYS A 222 16.51 8.30 0.95
N LYS A 223 17.04 7.45 0.06
CA LYS A 223 18.19 7.81 -0.78
C LYS A 223 17.89 9.01 -1.68
N ILE A 224 16.76 8.99 -2.43
CA ILE A 224 16.45 10.04 -3.41
C ILE A 224 16.04 11.35 -2.76
N SER A 225 15.48 11.30 -1.55
CA SER A 225 15.06 12.48 -0.77
C SER A 225 16.19 13.08 0.08
N ASN A 226 17.41 12.53 0.03
CA ASN A 226 18.51 12.88 0.95
C ASN A 226 18.06 12.79 2.41
N ASP A 227 17.41 11.68 2.76
CA ASP A 227 16.91 11.36 4.09
C ASP A 227 15.85 12.34 4.65
N LYS A 228 15.11 13.03 3.74
CA LYS A 228 14.05 13.98 4.11
C LYS A 228 12.64 13.36 4.09
N GLN A 229 12.50 12.18 3.52
CA GLN A 229 11.22 11.47 3.44
C GLN A 229 11.40 10.01 3.85
N HIS A 230 10.62 9.58 4.85
CA HIS A 230 10.71 8.25 5.43
C HIS A 230 9.36 7.52 5.30
N PRO A 231 9.21 6.64 4.32
CA PRO A 231 8.02 5.79 4.24
C PRO A 231 7.84 4.96 5.51
N VAL A 232 6.61 4.81 5.93
CA VAL A 232 6.24 4.04 7.12
C VAL A 232 5.19 2.99 6.77
N MET A 233 5.31 1.83 7.42
CA MET A 233 4.37 0.72 7.26
C MET A 233 3.87 0.26 8.62
N TRP A 234 2.57 0.02 8.75
CA TRP A 234 1.96 -0.40 10.01
C TRP A 234 0.61 -1.10 9.79
N GLY A 235 0.12 -1.76 10.84
CA GLY A 235 -1.08 -2.59 10.86
C GLY A 235 -0.79 -3.95 11.46
N LYS A 236 -1.82 -4.76 11.63
CA LYS A 236 -1.69 -6.16 12.08
C LYS A 236 -1.78 -7.07 10.85
N PHE A 237 -0.65 -7.35 10.24
CA PHE A 237 -0.54 -8.23 9.06
C PHE A 237 0.75 -9.05 9.15
N ASP A 238 0.83 -10.11 8.36
CA ASP A 238 2.05 -10.91 8.21
C ASP A 238 3.05 -10.17 7.30
N ASN A 239 4.31 -10.07 7.71
CA ASN A 239 5.38 -9.50 6.89
C ASN A 239 5.55 -10.25 5.54
N ASN A 240 5.23 -11.55 5.53
CA ASN A 240 5.23 -12.39 4.33
C ASN A 240 3.91 -12.33 3.54
N MET A 241 2.98 -11.44 3.93
CA MET A 241 1.73 -11.25 3.19
C MET A 241 2.04 -10.88 1.74
N PRO A 242 1.55 -11.64 0.74
CA PRO A 242 1.79 -11.30 -0.66
C PRO A 242 1.04 -10.02 -1.04
N VAL A 243 1.79 -9.08 -1.63
CA VAL A 243 1.25 -7.85 -2.23
C VAL A 243 0.89 -8.11 -3.69
N ILE A 244 1.77 -8.77 -4.42
CA ILE A 244 1.57 -9.15 -5.82
C ILE A 244 2.36 -10.43 -6.13
N SER A 245 1.78 -11.29 -6.97
CA SER A 245 2.45 -12.48 -7.55
C SER A 245 2.17 -12.55 -9.05
N TRP A 246 3.12 -13.06 -9.86
CA TRP A 246 3.00 -13.17 -11.33
C TRP A 246 3.56 -14.47 -11.91
#